data_f2dd19ce011a098cedf88795d4bdebbd
#
_entry.id   f2dd19ce011a098cedf88795d4bdebbd
#
_cell.length_a   1.000
_cell.length_b   1.000
_cell.length_c   1.000
_cell.angle_alpha   90.00
_cell.angle_beta   90.00
_cell.angle_gamma   90.00
#
_symmetry.space_group_name_H-M   'P 1'
#
loop_
_entity.id
_entity.type
_entity.pdbx_description
1 polymer ?
#
loop_
_entity_poly.entity_id
_entity_poly.type
_entity_poly.pdbx_seq_one_letter_code
_entity_poly.pdbx_strand_id
1 'polypeptide(L)'
;VGSEMCIRDRVPDELLHTVHVGEVTKEKIRLSCDGKTDVIQMNPHQIVTTHLVEEVPAENGYFKSDGVYNKICVVERHGKTGEIGVAPLKGFGVKGGAVATSVAHDSHNLIVAGDNDEDILAAIKGVEENQGGYVIASGGKVVDVLPLPICGLMSEKSCDEITEKVADMLEEAKKLGISEDIDPFITLSFMALTVIPEILSLIHISEPTRQAEIS
;
A
#
# COMPACT_ATOMS: atom_id res chain seq x y z
N VAL A 1 37.35 17.81 -26.96
CA VAL A 1 36.00 18.37 -26.82
C VAL A 1 35.34 17.56 -25.74
N GLY A 2 35.48 18.01 -24.47
CA GLY A 2 34.81 17.43 -23.35
C GLY A 2 33.31 17.66 -23.49
N SER A 3 32.53 16.64 -23.68
CA SER A 3 31.12 16.74 -23.35
C SER A 3 31.02 16.82 -21.83
N GLU A 4 30.84 17.99 -21.30
CA GLU A 4 30.30 18.19 -19.98
C GLU A 4 28.88 17.61 -20.02
N MET A 5 28.75 16.31 -19.80
CA MET A 5 27.50 15.76 -19.31
C MET A 5 27.30 16.43 -17.96
N CYS A 6 26.35 17.36 -17.87
CA CYS A 6 25.90 17.88 -16.61
C CYS A 6 25.24 16.73 -15.84
N ILE A 7 26.07 15.93 -15.17
CA ILE A 7 25.63 15.07 -14.09
C ILE A 7 25.24 16.06 -13.00
N ARG A 8 23.94 16.19 -12.75
CA ARG A 8 23.49 16.90 -11.56
C ARG A 8 23.85 16.00 -10.38
N ASP A 9 24.90 16.39 -9.66
CA ASP A 9 25.38 15.67 -8.48
C ASP A 9 24.43 15.83 -7.28
N ARG A 10 23.26 16.43 -7.47
CA ARG A 10 22.27 16.70 -6.42
C ARG A 10 20.85 16.54 -6.95
N VAL A 11 20.07 15.80 -6.18
CA VAL A 11 18.61 15.74 -6.36
C VAL A 11 18.03 17.12 -6.02
N PRO A 12 17.19 17.73 -6.89
CA PRO A 12 16.47 18.96 -6.55
C PRO A 12 15.59 18.76 -5.30
N ASP A 13 15.61 19.73 -4.38
CA ASP A 13 14.85 19.65 -3.12
C ASP A 13 13.35 19.47 -3.35
N GLU A 14 12.80 19.97 -4.44
CA GLU A 14 11.40 19.80 -4.85
C GLU A 14 10.99 18.34 -5.10
N LEU A 15 11.95 17.45 -5.39
CA LEU A 15 11.70 16.02 -5.58
C LEU A 15 11.77 15.24 -4.28
N LEU A 16 12.24 15.83 -3.20
CA LEU A 16 12.40 15.18 -1.89
C LEU A 16 11.17 15.35 -0.96
N HIS A 17 10.19 16.16 -1.38
CA HIS A 17 9.00 16.48 -0.60
C HIS A 17 7.73 16.33 -1.44
N THR A 18 7.47 15.09 -1.91
CA THR A 18 6.37 14.82 -2.84
C THR A 18 5.28 13.94 -2.24
N VAL A 19 5.47 13.49 -1.00
CA VAL A 19 4.47 12.68 -0.29
C VAL A 19 3.69 13.59 0.65
N HIS A 20 2.45 13.85 0.28
CA HIS A 20 1.52 14.71 1.00
C HIS A 20 0.25 13.93 1.32
N VAL A 21 0.31 13.14 2.38
CA VAL A 21 -0.84 12.38 2.85
C VAL A 21 -1.76 13.31 3.64
N GLY A 22 -3.05 13.30 3.32
CA GLY A 22 -4.04 14.02 4.12
C GLY A 22 -4.22 13.38 5.49
N GLU A 23 -5.05 13.99 6.34
CA GLU A 23 -5.34 13.40 7.63
C GLU A 23 -6.00 12.02 7.49
N VAL A 24 -5.32 10.97 7.94
CA VAL A 24 -5.82 9.58 7.94
C VAL A 24 -6.18 9.20 9.37
N THR A 25 -7.45 8.90 9.60
CA THR A 25 -7.97 8.49 10.91
C THR A 25 -8.55 7.08 10.84
N LYS A 26 -8.76 6.46 12.03
CA LYS A 26 -9.43 5.15 12.11
C LYS A 26 -10.80 5.15 11.45
N GLU A 27 -11.53 6.27 11.52
CA GLU A 27 -12.85 6.41 10.91
C GLU A 27 -12.79 6.36 9.38
N LYS A 28 -11.76 6.98 8.78
CA LYS A 28 -11.59 7.02 7.32
C LYS A 28 -11.17 5.67 6.73
N ILE A 29 -10.51 4.82 7.51
CA ILE A 29 -10.11 3.47 7.07
C ILE A 29 -11.09 2.38 7.52
N ARG A 30 -12.24 2.75 8.10
CA ARG A 30 -13.30 1.80 8.42
C ARG A 30 -14.03 1.37 7.15
N LEU A 31 -14.28 0.09 7.04
CA LEU A 31 -15.10 -0.49 5.99
C LEU A 31 -16.39 -1.01 6.59
N SER A 32 -17.53 -0.44 6.22
CA SER A 32 -18.85 -0.95 6.61
C SER A 32 -19.10 -2.29 5.92
N CYS A 33 -19.54 -3.28 6.68
CA CYS A 33 -19.90 -4.60 6.19
C CYS A 33 -21.28 -4.98 6.70
N ASP A 34 -22.23 -5.05 5.75
CA ASP A 34 -23.60 -5.50 6.01
C ASP A 34 -23.94 -6.62 4.98
N GLY A 35 -23.54 -7.83 5.30
CA GLY A 35 -23.70 -8.99 4.44
C GLY A 35 -22.50 -9.23 3.51
N LYS A 36 -22.78 -9.43 2.22
CA LYS A 36 -21.74 -9.70 1.22
C LYS A 36 -21.02 -8.44 0.81
N THR A 37 -19.71 -8.55 0.73
CA THR A 37 -18.79 -7.44 0.41
C THR A 37 -17.87 -7.84 -0.74
N ASP A 38 -17.49 -6.88 -1.55
CA ASP A 38 -16.46 -7.06 -2.58
C ASP A 38 -15.11 -7.33 -1.92
N VAL A 39 -14.45 -8.40 -2.33
CA VAL A 39 -13.18 -8.88 -1.79
C VAL A 39 -12.17 -8.99 -2.91
N ILE A 40 -10.98 -8.49 -2.70
CA ILE A 40 -9.84 -8.69 -3.58
C ILE A 40 -9.15 -9.98 -3.15
N GLN A 41 -9.13 -11.01 -4.02
CA GLN A 41 -8.36 -12.22 -3.77
C GLN A 41 -7.04 -12.17 -4.54
N MET A 42 -5.96 -12.32 -3.81
CA MET A 42 -4.65 -12.62 -4.39
C MET A 42 -4.62 -14.04 -4.94
N ASN A 43 -4.03 -14.17 -6.13
CA ASN A 43 -3.74 -15.47 -6.72
C ASN A 43 -2.24 -15.76 -6.57
N PRO A 44 -1.84 -16.90 -6.00
CA PRO A 44 -0.43 -17.26 -5.84
C PRO A 44 0.31 -17.19 -7.18
N HIS A 45 1.52 -16.61 -7.16
CA HIS A 45 2.40 -16.47 -8.34
C HIS A 45 1.80 -15.72 -9.54
N GLN A 46 0.77 -14.89 -9.31
CA GLN A 46 0.13 -14.10 -10.36
C GLN A 46 0.03 -12.64 -9.93
N ILE A 47 0.13 -11.74 -10.90
CA ILE A 47 -0.10 -10.31 -10.69
C ILE A 47 -1.61 -10.01 -10.69
N VAL A 48 -2.38 -10.87 -11.37
CA VAL A 48 -3.83 -10.72 -11.51
C VAL A 48 -4.53 -11.14 -10.24
N THR A 49 -5.42 -10.29 -9.75
CA THR A 49 -6.32 -10.59 -8.62
C THR A 49 -7.67 -11.07 -9.13
N THR A 50 -8.42 -11.76 -8.28
CA THR A 50 -9.80 -12.18 -8.56
C THR A 50 -10.76 -11.35 -7.72
N HIS A 51 -11.85 -10.88 -8.33
CA HIS A 51 -12.96 -10.28 -7.63
C HIS A 51 -13.89 -11.35 -7.06
N LEU A 52 -14.11 -11.31 -5.75
CA LEU A 52 -15.08 -12.14 -5.07
C LEU A 52 -16.16 -11.29 -4.42
N VAL A 53 -17.35 -11.84 -4.27
CA VAL A 53 -18.44 -11.25 -3.48
C VAL A 53 -18.84 -12.27 -2.43
N GLU A 54 -18.33 -12.10 -1.22
CA GLU A 54 -18.52 -13.06 -0.13
C GLU A 54 -18.75 -12.38 1.23
N GLU A 55 -19.24 -13.14 2.19
CA GLU A 55 -19.34 -12.65 3.57
C GLU A 55 -17.94 -12.64 4.19
N VAL A 56 -17.59 -11.49 4.81
CA VAL A 56 -16.30 -11.30 5.48
C VAL A 56 -16.50 -11.13 6.98
N PRO A 57 -15.49 -11.40 7.81
CA PRO A 57 -15.58 -11.16 9.24
C PRO A 57 -15.91 -9.72 9.55
N ALA A 58 -16.91 -9.51 10.40
CA ALA A 58 -17.35 -8.19 10.80
C ALA A 58 -17.63 -8.11 12.31
N GLU A 59 -17.34 -6.98 12.90
CA GLU A 59 -17.64 -6.68 14.30
C GLU A 59 -18.32 -5.29 14.37
N ASN A 60 -19.49 -5.23 15.02
CA ASN A 60 -20.30 -4.01 15.13
C ASN A 60 -20.64 -3.35 13.77
N GLY A 61 -20.85 -4.15 12.71
CA GLY A 61 -21.16 -3.65 11.36
C GLY A 61 -19.95 -3.17 10.54
N TYR A 62 -18.74 -3.42 11.03
CA TYR A 62 -17.51 -3.06 10.32
C TYR A 62 -16.62 -4.29 10.10
N PHE A 63 -15.92 -4.29 8.97
CA PHE A 63 -14.95 -5.32 8.65
C PHE A 63 -13.87 -5.42 9.71
N LYS A 64 -13.54 -6.67 10.07
CA LYS A 64 -12.45 -7.00 10.99
C LYS A 64 -11.58 -8.08 10.36
N SER A 65 -10.29 -7.84 10.28
CA SER A 65 -9.32 -8.85 9.84
C SER A 65 -9.30 -10.06 10.78
N ASP A 66 -9.09 -11.25 10.23
CA ASP A 66 -9.05 -12.51 10.99
C ASP A 66 -7.84 -13.40 10.61
N GLY A 67 -6.88 -12.86 9.86
CA GLY A 67 -5.71 -13.59 9.36
C GLY A 67 -5.95 -14.37 8.05
N VAL A 68 -7.20 -14.54 7.60
CA VAL A 68 -7.56 -14.99 6.25
C VAL A 68 -7.81 -13.76 5.36
N TYR A 69 -8.52 -12.81 5.91
CA TYR A 69 -8.79 -11.51 5.30
C TYR A 69 -8.00 -10.43 6.01
N ASN A 70 -7.18 -9.72 5.26
CA ASN A 70 -6.52 -8.50 5.67
C ASN A 70 -7.30 -7.28 5.18
N LYS A 71 -7.01 -6.11 5.71
CA LYS A 71 -7.50 -4.85 5.18
C LYS A 71 -6.46 -4.27 4.24
N ILE A 72 -6.86 -3.86 3.03
CA ILE A 72 -6.02 -3.06 2.14
C ILE A 72 -6.59 -1.65 2.05
N CYS A 73 -5.72 -0.65 2.11
CA CYS A 73 -6.07 0.74 1.87
C CYS A 73 -5.18 1.33 0.78
N VAL A 74 -5.79 2.11 -0.10
CA VAL A 74 -5.10 2.96 -1.07
C VAL A 74 -5.33 4.40 -0.66
N VAL A 75 -4.28 5.12 -0.36
CA VAL A 75 -4.32 6.49 0.16
C VAL A 75 -3.72 7.44 -0.86
N GLU A 76 -4.47 8.44 -1.26
CA GLU A 76 -3.97 9.50 -2.13
C GLU A 76 -2.86 10.26 -1.44
N ARG A 77 -1.67 10.38 -2.09
CA ARG A 77 -0.48 10.97 -1.50
C ARG A 77 0.04 12.21 -2.22
N HIS A 78 -0.70 12.74 -3.17
CA HIS A 78 -0.29 13.89 -3.98
C HIS A 78 -0.87 15.21 -3.47
N GLY A 79 -1.57 15.16 -2.33
CA GLY A 79 -2.18 16.34 -1.69
C GLY A 79 -3.32 16.96 -2.49
N LYS A 80 -4.04 16.18 -3.30
CA LYS A 80 -5.11 16.68 -4.18
C LYS A 80 -6.51 16.47 -3.61
N THR A 81 -6.85 15.25 -3.24
CA THR A 81 -8.21 14.87 -2.83
C THR A 81 -8.28 14.38 -1.39
N GLY A 82 -7.21 13.77 -0.90
CA GLY A 82 -7.18 13.11 0.42
C GLY A 82 -8.10 11.89 0.47
N GLU A 83 -8.45 11.30 -0.67
CA GLU A 83 -9.30 10.13 -0.77
C GLU A 83 -8.58 8.87 -0.30
N ILE A 84 -9.37 7.95 0.29
CA ILE A 84 -8.89 6.66 0.77
C ILE A 84 -9.87 5.60 0.30
N GLY A 85 -9.37 4.64 -0.50
CA GLY A 85 -10.09 3.42 -0.83
C GLY A 85 -9.76 2.33 0.16
N VAL A 86 -10.76 1.54 0.58
CA VAL A 86 -10.60 0.45 1.54
C VAL A 86 -11.33 -0.79 1.06
N ALA A 87 -10.69 -1.96 1.13
CA ALA A 87 -11.31 -3.24 0.82
C ALA A 87 -10.74 -4.39 1.67
N PRO A 88 -11.46 -5.51 1.78
CA PRO A 88 -10.89 -6.76 2.26
C PRO A 88 -9.95 -7.36 1.22
N LEU A 89 -8.80 -7.85 1.66
CA LEU A 89 -7.79 -8.54 0.87
C LEU A 89 -7.63 -9.97 1.37
N LYS A 90 -7.88 -10.94 0.51
CA LYS A 90 -7.76 -12.36 0.83
C LYS A 90 -6.47 -12.94 0.26
N GLY A 91 -5.74 -13.70 1.05
CA GLY A 91 -4.54 -14.42 0.61
C GLY A 91 -3.22 -13.68 0.81
N PHE A 92 -3.20 -12.48 1.40
CA PHE A 92 -1.96 -11.75 1.71
C PHE A 92 -1.27 -12.31 2.96
N GLY A 93 -2.05 -12.66 3.99
CA GLY A 93 -1.60 -13.46 5.13
C GLY A 93 -0.86 -12.71 6.23
N VAL A 94 -0.83 -11.39 6.24
CA VAL A 94 -0.19 -10.62 7.32
C VAL A 94 -0.96 -10.79 8.63
N LYS A 95 -0.22 -10.95 9.75
CA LYS A 95 -0.75 -11.13 11.10
C LYS A 95 0.01 -10.27 12.10
N GLY A 96 -0.72 -9.49 12.87
CA GLY A 96 -0.13 -8.63 13.91
C GLY A 96 0.77 -7.54 13.35
N GLY A 97 0.46 -7.01 12.17
CA GLY A 97 1.23 -5.96 11.53
C GLY A 97 0.60 -5.39 10.27
N ALA A 98 1.36 -4.53 9.60
CA ALA A 98 1.01 -3.95 8.32
C ALA A 98 2.26 -3.73 7.46
N VAL A 99 2.08 -3.80 6.14
CA VAL A 99 3.11 -3.50 5.13
C VAL A 99 2.59 -2.41 4.22
N ALA A 100 3.40 -1.39 3.96
CA ALA A 100 3.05 -0.25 3.12
C ALA A 100 4.12 0.04 2.08
N THR A 101 3.69 0.60 0.95
CA THR A 101 4.56 1.07 -0.13
C THR A 101 4.01 2.34 -0.77
N SER A 102 4.91 3.26 -1.15
CA SER A 102 4.60 4.39 -2.03
C SER A 102 4.85 4.09 -3.52
N VAL A 103 5.42 2.92 -3.81
CA VAL A 103 5.62 2.44 -5.19
C VAL A 103 4.37 1.68 -5.60
N ALA A 104 3.52 2.30 -6.41
CA ALA A 104 2.23 1.72 -6.81
C ALA A 104 1.90 2.10 -8.26
N HIS A 105 1.82 1.12 -9.12
CA HIS A 105 1.53 1.32 -10.54
C HIS A 105 0.05 1.66 -10.77
N ASP A 106 -0.34 2.65 -11.61
CA ASP A 106 0.49 3.70 -12.23
C ASP A 106 0.38 5.01 -11.43
N SER A 107 -0.59 5.09 -10.50
CA SER A 107 -0.94 6.31 -9.75
C SER A 107 0.12 6.72 -8.73
N HIS A 108 0.96 5.78 -8.31
CA HIS A 108 1.91 5.92 -7.21
C HIS A 108 1.27 6.46 -5.93
N ASN A 109 0.02 6.07 -5.67
CA ASN A 109 -0.62 6.29 -4.38
C ASN A 109 0.05 5.40 -3.32
N LEU A 110 -0.12 5.76 -2.05
CA LEU A 110 0.33 4.93 -0.95
C LEU A 110 -0.61 3.73 -0.79
N ILE A 111 -0.07 2.52 -0.81
CA ILE A 111 -0.82 1.30 -0.56
C ILE A 111 -0.34 0.66 0.73
N VAL A 112 -1.29 0.22 1.55
CA VAL A 112 -1.01 -0.50 2.79
C VAL A 112 -1.95 -1.68 2.94
N ALA A 113 -1.41 -2.82 3.35
CA ALA A 113 -2.19 -3.98 3.77
C ALA A 113 -1.82 -4.35 5.20
N GLY A 114 -2.82 -4.64 6.02
CA GLY A 114 -2.59 -4.92 7.43
C GLY A 114 -3.69 -5.75 8.08
N ASP A 115 -3.37 -6.22 9.27
CA ASP A 115 -4.23 -7.05 10.10
C ASP A 115 -5.06 -6.22 11.11
N ASN A 116 -4.63 -5.01 11.41
CA ASN A 116 -5.32 -4.10 12.32
C ASN A 116 -5.11 -2.64 11.96
N ASP A 117 -6.02 -1.79 12.40
CA ASP A 117 -6.03 -0.38 12.06
C ASP A 117 -4.84 0.40 12.66
N GLU A 118 -4.32 -0.02 13.81
CA GLU A 118 -3.20 0.69 14.47
C GLU A 118 -1.91 0.54 13.69
N ASP A 119 -1.63 -0.67 13.21
CA ASP A 119 -0.45 -0.94 12.39
C ASP A 119 -0.58 -0.34 10.99
N ILE A 120 -1.79 -0.34 10.41
CA ILE A 120 -2.07 0.35 9.13
C ILE A 120 -1.77 1.84 9.25
N LEU A 121 -2.27 2.52 10.29
CA LEU A 121 -2.01 3.93 10.51
C LEU A 121 -0.54 4.22 10.79
N ALA A 122 0.13 3.37 11.56
CA ALA A 122 1.57 3.49 11.81
C ALA A 122 2.39 3.34 10.53
N ALA A 123 2.02 2.40 9.65
CA ALA A 123 2.69 2.20 8.37
C ALA A 123 2.49 3.39 7.42
N ILE A 124 1.26 3.94 7.33
CA ILE A 124 0.97 5.14 6.52
C ILE A 124 1.82 6.31 6.99
N LYS A 125 1.84 6.55 8.30
CA LYS A 125 2.65 7.61 8.90
C LYS A 125 4.14 7.40 8.66
N GLY A 126 4.62 6.16 8.74
CA GLY A 126 6.01 5.81 8.43
C GLY A 126 6.40 6.15 6.98
N VAL A 127 5.51 5.91 6.02
CA VAL A 127 5.75 6.31 4.62
C VAL A 127 5.79 7.83 4.47
N GLU A 128 4.88 8.55 5.11
CA GLU A 128 4.83 10.02 5.06
C GLU A 128 6.08 10.65 5.69
N GLU A 129 6.47 10.23 6.89
CA GLU A 129 7.65 10.73 7.60
C GLU A 129 8.96 10.51 6.83
N ASN A 130 9.05 9.44 6.05
CA ASN A 130 10.21 9.12 5.22
C ASN A 130 10.09 9.62 3.77
N GLN A 131 9.03 10.37 3.46
CA GLN A 131 8.76 10.90 2.11
C GLN A 131 8.71 9.80 1.04
N GLY A 132 8.19 8.63 1.41
CA GLY A 132 8.05 7.47 0.55
C GLY A 132 8.93 6.31 0.96
N GLY A 133 8.64 5.14 0.42
CA GLY A 133 9.40 3.93 0.64
C GLY A 133 8.56 2.71 0.95
N TYR A 134 9.25 1.69 1.44
CA TYR A 134 8.67 0.47 1.99
C TYR A 134 8.69 0.56 3.50
N VAL A 135 7.58 0.23 4.14
CA VAL A 135 7.43 0.28 5.60
C VAL A 135 6.78 -0.98 6.11
N ILE A 136 7.31 -1.50 7.20
CA ILE A 136 6.69 -2.56 8.02
C ILE A 136 6.35 -1.96 9.37
N ALA A 137 5.11 -2.16 9.82
CA ALA A 137 4.65 -1.75 11.14
C ALA A 137 4.09 -2.94 11.93
N SER A 138 4.29 -2.94 13.25
CA SER A 138 3.72 -3.91 14.17
C SER A 138 3.64 -3.32 15.58
N GLY A 139 2.57 -3.62 16.31
CA GLY A 139 2.33 -3.10 17.65
C GLY A 139 2.17 -1.58 17.70
N GLY A 140 1.57 -1.00 16.66
CA GLY A 140 1.33 0.45 16.54
C GLY A 140 2.57 1.28 16.24
N LYS A 141 3.66 0.66 15.76
CA LYS A 141 4.94 1.33 15.50
C LYS A 141 5.57 0.83 14.21
N VAL A 142 6.36 1.69 13.57
CA VAL A 142 7.25 1.30 12.48
C VAL A 142 8.34 0.38 13.04
N VAL A 143 8.45 -0.81 12.48
CA VAL A 143 9.47 -1.82 12.83
C VAL A 143 10.65 -1.70 11.88
N ASP A 144 10.37 -1.51 10.59
CA ASP A 144 11.39 -1.41 9.56
C ASP A 144 10.96 -0.49 8.42
N VAL A 145 11.96 0.18 7.79
CA VAL A 145 11.73 1.13 6.70
C VAL A 145 12.87 1.13 5.70
N LEU A 146 12.53 1.15 4.42
CA LEU A 146 13.42 1.51 3.32
C LEU A 146 12.94 2.86 2.77
N PRO A 147 13.61 3.99 3.07
CA PRO A 147 13.23 5.29 2.54
C PRO A 147 13.50 5.39 1.04
N LEU A 148 12.52 5.91 0.30
CA LEU A 148 12.62 6.24 -1.12
C LEU A 148 12.21 7.71 -1.33
N PRO A 149 12.98 8.68 -0.81
CA PRO A 149 12.55 10.07 -0.71
C PRO A 149 12.48 10.81 -2.05
N ILE A 150 13.14 10.30 -3.09
CA ILE A 150 13.11 10.93 -4.41
C ILE A 150 11.79 10.58 -5.10
N CYS A 151 10.88 11.53 -5.15
CA CYS A 151 9.52 11.37 -5.67
C CYS A 151 8.69 10.28 -4.95
N GLY A 152 9.13 9.82 -3.78
CA GLY A 152 8.54 8.67 -3.09
C GLY A 152 8.83 7.32 -3.77
N LEU A 153 9.81 7.24 -4.68
CA LEU A 153 10.03 6.09 -5.56
C LEU A 153 11.49 5.63 -5.63
N MET A 154 12.45 6.49 -5.36
CA MET A 154 13.87 6.23 -5.56
C MET A 154 14.69 6.70 -4.36
N SER A 155 15.91 6.17 -4.25
CA SER A 155 16.87 6.51 -3.21
C SER A 155 18.22 6.88 -3.84
N GLU A 156 19.02 7.68 -3.12
CA GLU A 156 20.42 7.95 -3.48
C GLU A 156 21.38 6.84 -2.99
N LYS A 157 20.88 5.86 -2.25
CA LYS A 157 21.67 4.72 -1.79
C LYS A 157 22.12 3.85 -2.95
N SER A 158 23.25 3.16 -2.77
CA SER A 158 23.76 2.21 -3.75
C SER A 158 22.80 1.02 -3.95
N CYS A 159 22.92 0.36 -5.10
CA CYS A 159 22.14 -0.84 -5.40
C CYS A 159 22.35 -1.94 -4.34
N ASP A 160 23.58 -2.11 -3.88
CA ASP A 160 23.92 -3.13 -2.89
C ASP A 160 23.23 -2.85 -1.54
N GLU A 161 23.26 -1.60 -1.07
CA GLU A 161 22.57 -1.20 0.17
C GLU A 161 21.06 -1.39 0.09
N ILE A 162 20.46 -1.06 -1.07
CA ILE A 162 19.02 -1.26 -1.29
C ILE A 162 18.69 -2.76 -1.32
N THR A 163 19.49 -3.57 -2.02
CA THR A 163 19.25 -5.01 -2.13
C THR A 163 19.35 -5.70 -0.77
N GLU A 164 20.38 -5.38 0.03
CA GLU A 164 20.53 -5.89 1.38
C GLU A 164 19.35 -5.50 2.27
N LYS A 165 18.95 -4.22 2.22
CA LYS A 165 17.82 -3.73 3.01
C LYS A 165 16.50 -4.38 2.63
N VAL A 166 16.23 -4.58 1.34
CA VAL A 166 15.02 -5.28 0.87
C VAL A 166 15.03 -6.73 1.36
N ALA A 167 16.17 -7.42 1.31
CA ALA A 167 16.28 -8.79 1.81
C ALA A 167 15.95 -8.88 3.31
N ASP A 168 16.46 -7.95 4.12
CA ASP A 168 16.15 -7.88 5.55
C ASP A 168 14.64 -7.64 5.79
N MET A 169 14.04 -6.73 5.03
CA MET A 169 12.62 -6.43 5.14
C MET A 169 11.73 -7.60 4.72
N LEU A 170 12.14 -8.40 3.74
CA LEU A 170 11.43 -9.63 3.37
C LEU A 170 11.46 -10.65 4.50
N GLU A 171 12.58 -10.78 5.23
CA GLU A 171 12.65 -11.65 6.42
C GLU A 171 11.75 -11.12 7.56
N GLU A 172 11.66 -9.80 7.76
CA GLU A 172 10.72 -9.22 8.73
C GLU A 172 9.25 -9.47 8.33
N ALA A 173 8.93 -9.35 7.04
CA ALA A 173 7.58 -9.63 6.52
C ALA A 173 7.17 -11.10 6.75
N LYS A 174 8.09 -12.05 6.61
CA LYS A 174 7.85 -13.46 6.92
C LYS A 174 7.47 -13.67 8.39
N LYS A 175 8.10 -12.94 9.31
CA LYS A 175 7.75 -13.01 10.75
C LYS A 175 6.32 -12.56 11.03
N LEU A 176 5.76 -11.70 10.17
CA LEU A 176 4.35 -11.31 10.21
C LEU A 176 3.41 -12.32 9.51
N GLY A 177 3.91 -13.48 9.09
CA GLY A 177 3.11 -14.56 8.52
C GLY A 177 2.88 -14.48 7.00
N ILE A 178 3.50 -13.53 6.31
CA ILE A 178 3.45 -13.46 4.85
C ILE A 178 4.25 -14.62 4.27
N SER A 179 3.68 -15.30 3.26
CA SER A 179 4.32 -16.46 2.64
C SER A 179 5.65 -16.08 1.99
N GLU A 180 6.63 -16.99 2.04
CA GLU A 180 7.91 -16.84 1.34
C GLU A 180 7.78 -16.74 -0.19
N ASP A 181 6.66 -17.22 -0.74
CA ASP A 181 6.35 -17.15 -2.15
C ASP A 181 5.81 -15.76 -2.58
N ILE A 182 5.64 -14.84 -1.64
CA ILE A 182 5.08 -13.51 -1.88
C ILE A 182 6.12 -12.45 -1.54
N ASP A 183 6.50 -11.63 -2.52
CA ASP A 183 7.12 -10.35 -2.23
C ASP A 183 6.01 -9.33 -1.92
N PRO A 184 5.83 -8.92 -0.66
CA PRO A 184 4.72 -8.06 -0.27
C PRO A 184 4.78 -6.68 -0.91
N PHE A 185 5.96 -6.13 -1.14
CA PHE A 185 6.13 -4.79 -1.68
C PHE A 185 5.80 -4.74 -3.18
N ILE A 186 6.36 -5.70 -3.94
CA ILE A 186 6.04 -5.85 -5.36
C ILE A 186 4.56 -6.19 -5.53
N THR A 187 4.04 -7.11 -4.74
CA THR A 187 2.63 -7.51 -4.83
C THR A 187 1.71 -6.32 -4.59
N LEU A 188 1.92 -5.54 -3.52
CA LEU A 188 1.12 -4.35 -3.23
C LEU A 188 1.23 -3.31 -4.35
N SER A 189 2.40 -3.16 -4.97
CA SER A 189 2.60 -2.16 -6.03
C SER A 189 1.68 -2.36 -7.25
N PHE A 190 1.20 -3.56 -7.49
CA PHE A 190 0.27 -3.89 -8.58
C PHE A 190 -1.21 -3.91 -8.15
N MET A 191 -1.50 -3.94 -6.84
CA MET A 191 -2.88 -4.05 -6.34
C MET A 191 -3.78 -2.85 -6.67
N ALA A 192 -3.19 -1.67 -6.92
CA ALA A 192 -3.94 -0.47 -7.30
C ALA A 192 -4.00 -0.24 -8.81
N LEU A 193 -3.46 -1.14 -9.62
CA LEU A 193 -3.44 -1.00 -11.07
C LEU A 193 -4.82 -1.29 -11.66
N THR A 194 -5.41 -0.29 -12.32
CA THR A 194 -6.81 -0.34 -12.80
C THR A 194 -7.05 -1.31 -13.97
N VAL A 195 -6.00 -1.79 -14.62
CA VAL A 195 -6.09 -2.66 -15.81
C VAL A 195 -5.84 -4.14 -15.54
N ILE A 196 -5.36 -4.50 -14.36
CA ILE A 196 -5.01 -5.88 -13.99
C ILE A 196 -6.05 -6.51 -13.04
N PRO A 197 -6.52 -5.84 -11.98
CA PRO A 197 -7.57 -6.38 -11.12
C PRO A 197 -8.92 -6.36 -11.83
N GLU A 198 -9.74 -7.38 -11.62
CA GLU A 198 -11.15 -7.38 -12.02
C GLU A 198 -11.96 -6.28 -11.31
N ILE A 199 -11.47 -5.81 -10.16
CA ILE A 199 -11.98 -4.63 -9.47
C ILE A 199 -11.14 -3.42 -9.90
N LEU A 200 -11.75 -2.55 -10.67
CA LEU A 200 -11.16 -1.30 -11.14
C LEU A 200 -10.90 -0.34 -9.97
N SER A 201 -9.66 -0.26 -9.51
CA SER A 201 -9.17 0.69 -8.51
C SER A 201 -9.97 0.76 -7.19
N LEU A 202 -9.32 0.53 -6.06
CA LEU A 202 -9.92 0.68 -4.72
C LEU A 202 -10.52 2.08 -4.49
N ILE A 203 -9.97 3.12 -5.11
CA ILE A 203 -10.50 4.49 -5.03
C ILE A 203 -11.86 4.61 -5.73
N HIS A 204 -12.13 3.81 -6.77
CA HIS A 204 -13.42 3.80 -7.48
C HIS A 204 -14.48 2.90 -6.83
N ILE A 205 -14.11 1.99 -5.92
CA ILE A 205 -15.08 1.16 -5.18
C ILE A 205 -15.93 2.02 -4.25
N SER A 206 -15.39 3.10 -3.73
CA SER A 206 -16.12 4.02 -2.85
C SER A 206 -17.03 5.03 -3.59
N GLU A 207 -16.97 5.11 -4.92
CA GLU A 207 -17.81 6.01 -5.73
C GLU A 207 -18.55 5.30 -6.87
N PRO A 208 -19.62 4.55 -6.61
CA PRO A 208 -20.43 3.95 -7.68
C PRO A 208 -21.19 5.00 -8.54
N THR A 209 -21.18 6.28 -8.17
CA THR A 209 -22.03 7.32 -8.76
C THR A 209 -21.37 8.11 -9.88
N ARG A 210 -20.06 8.12 -10.04
CA ARG A 210 -19.39 8.93 -11.09
C ARG A 210 -19.23 8.26 -12.45
N GLN A 211 -19.41 6.96 -12.56
CA GLN A 211 -19.28 6.25 -13.85
C GLN A 211 -20.53 6.38 -14.76
N ALA A 212 -21.64 6.89 -14.23
CA ALA A 212 -22.90 7.06 -14.98
C ALA A 212 -22.99 8.38 -15.77
N GLU A 213 -22.02 9.30 -15.62
CA GLU A 213 -22.09 10.62 -16.27
C GLU A 213 -21.18 10.77 -17.52
N ILE A 214 -20.49 9.71 -17.95
CA ILE A 214 -19.65 9.73 -19.16
C ILE A 214 -20.13 8.64 -20.15
N SER A 215 -21.39 8.74 -20.54
CA SER A 215 -21.92 7.99 -21.70
C SER A 215 -22.75 8.89 -22.58
#